data_7bb504c1cc94b03b68b53519d20e90a4
#
_entry.id   7bb504c1cc94b03b68b53519d20e90a4
#
_cell.length_a   1.000
_cell.length_b   1.000
_cell.length_c   1.000
_cell.angle_alpha   90.00
_cell.angle_beta   90.00
_cell.angle_gamma   90.00
#
_symmetry.space_group_name_H-M   'P 1'
#
loop_
_entity.id
_entity.type
_entity.pdbx_description
1 polymer ?
#
loop_
_entity_poly.entity_id
_entity_poly.type
_entity_poly.pdbx_seq_one_letter_code
_entity_poly.pdbx_strand_id
1 'polypeptide(L)'
;MNEGIIILILSIVAAVLAGIICYQQFAFRKGIKAQLLQISQELAGAVDSDSEEKVMVFTDSRAMQELCAQINRLLDRHQRMLADYRRSEISSKKMLSNISHDIKTPLTVILGYLEIIRLNGGEQRELIDKVEARAKAVSDLVEQFFTLAKLEAGDMEIALSKLELCELCREVVLDFYEILSGKDYEVEVEIPEKTVYVQGNGDAIRRILNNLISNSLRYGSEGRYLGIFLHEDEKQVYIDVTDRGRGIEKDFAEHIFDRLFTMEDSRNR
;
A
#
# COMPACT_ATOMS: atom_id res chain seq x y z
N MET A 1 -7.99 40.37 79.73
CA MET A 1 -8.32 39.10 79.14
C MET A 1 -7.06 38.30 79.02
N ASN A 2 -6.96 37.16 79.72
CA ASN A 2 -5.70 36.48 79.99
C ASN A 2 -5.04 36.00 78.71
N GLU A 3 -3.74 36.38 78.50
CA GLU A 3 -2.93 35.95 77.37
C GLU A 3 -2.97 34.43 77.15
N GLY A 4 -3.07 33.65 78.23
CA GLY A 4 -3.22 32.18 78.19
C GLY A 4 -4.51 31.69 77.46
N ILE A 5 -5.63 32.42 77.60
CA ILE A 5 -6.87 32.10 76.98
C ILE A 5 -6.78 32.33 75.44
N ILE A 6 -6.11 33.40 75.05
CA ILE A 6 -5.90 33.73 73.65
C ILE A 6 -4.98 32.68 73.01
N ILE A 7 -3.93 32.25 73.60
CA ILE A 7 -3.00 31.20 73.16
C ILE A 7 -3.76 29.86 73.01
N LEU A 8 -4.62 29.52 73.99
CA LEU A 8 -5.41 28.30 73.96
C LEU A 8 -6.41 28.29 72.73
N ILE A 9 -7.10 29.41 72.53
CA ILE A 9 -8.03 29.57 71.39
C ILE A 9 -7.25 29.46 70.09
N LEU A 10 -6.11 30.09 69.91
CA LEU A 10 -5.28 30.02 68.72
C LEU A 10 -4.78 28.60 68.43
N SER A 11 -4.38 27.87 69.50
CA SER A 11 -3.93 26.47 69.35
C SER A 11 -5.07 25.52 68.90
N ILE A 12 -6.25 25.73 69.47
CA ILE A 12 -7.47 24.96 69.02
C ILE A 12 -7.79 25.26 67.56
N VAL A 13 -7.80 26.54 67.18
CA VAL A 13 -8.06 26.93 65.78
C VAL A 13 -7.00 26.34 64.83
N ALA A 14 -5.73 26.38 65.18
CA ALA A 14 -4.65 25.78 64.43
C ALA A 14 -4.80 24.25 64.26
N ALA A 15 -5.20 23.56 65.34
CA ALA A 15 -5.45 22.10 65.30
C ALA A 15 -6.63 21.76 64.42
N VAL A 16 -7.73 22.54 64.48
CA VAL A 16 -8.90 22.37 63.60
C VAL A 16 -8.53 22.60 62.12
N LEU A 17 -7.79 23.68 61.85
CA LEU A 17 -7.31 23.97 60.48
C LEU A 17 -6.39 22.85 59.95
N ALA A 18 -5.46 22.36 60.77
CA ALA A 18 -4.60 21.23 60.40
C ALA A 18 -5.43 19.95 60.09
N GLY A 19 -6.46 19.68 60.93
CA GLY A 19 -7.39 18.58 60.70
C GLY A 19 -8.16 18.69 59.37
N ILE A 20 -8.64 19.89 59.08
CA ILE A 20 -9.35 20.17 57.80
C ILE A 20 -8.39 19.97 56.61
N ILE A 21 -7.16 20.48 56.68
CA ILE A 21 -6.18 20.31 55.62
C ILE A 21 -5.83 18.83 55.42
N CYS A 22 -5.58 18.08 56.50
CA CYS A 22 -5.33 16.63 56.43
C CYS A 22 -6.52 15.87 55.80
N TYR A 23 -7.75 16.21 56.20
CA TYR A 23 -8.94 15.61 55.62
C TYR A 23 -9.09 15.90 54.13
N GLN A 24 -8.87 17.18 53.72
CA GLN A 24 -8.93 17.56 52.32
C GLN A 24 -7.86 16.85 51.48
N GLN A 25 -6.62 16.74 51.97
CA GLN A 25 -5.55 16.01 51.30
C GLN A 25 -5.87 14.52 51.16
N PHE A 26 -6.43 13.91 52.22
CA PHE A 26 -6.82 12.50 52.21
C PHE A 26 -7.96 12.24 51.19
N ALA A 27 -9.00 13.07 51.22
CA ALA A 27 -10.12 12.99 50.28
C ALA A 27 -9.66 13.18 48.80
N PHE A 28 -8.78 14.16 48.58
CA PHE A 28 -8.20 14.42 47.25
C PHE A 28 -7.37 13.23 46.74
N ARG A 29 -6.49 12.68 47.60
CA ARG A 29 -5.68 11.49 47.23
C ARG A 29 -6.55 10.26 46.93
N LYS A 30 -7.62 10.06 47.68
CA LYS A 30 -8.57 8.95 47.46
C LYS A 30 -9.31 9.12 46.14
N GLY A 31 -9.72 10.35 45.79
CA GLY A 31 -10.38 10.66 44.52
C GLY A 31 -9.46 10.39 43.33
N ILE A 32 -8.22 10.89 43.36
CA ILE A 32 -7.25 10.63 42.27
C ILE A 32 -6.97 9.13 42.12
N LYS A 33 -6.81 8.40 43.22
CA LYS A 33 -6.56 6.95 43.15
C LYS A 33 -7.72 6.19 42.51
N ALA A 34 -8.96 6.57 42.81
CA ALA A 34 -10.14 5.96 42.19
C ALA A 34 -10.21 6.23 40.67
N GLN A 35 -9.94 7.48 40.25
CA GLN A 35 -9.90 7.86 38.84
C GLN A 35 -8.81 7.12 38.07
N LEU A 36 -7.61 7.00 38.63
CA LEU A 36 -6.51 6.23 38.00
C LEU A 36 -6.86 4.75 37.86
N LEU A 37 -7.55 4.19 38.86
CA LEU A 37 -7.98 2.78 38.80
C LEU A 37 -9.03 2.56 37.71
N GLN A 38 -9.96 3.51 37.56
CA GLN A 38 -10.95 3.51 36.48
C GLN A 38 -10.27 3.58 35.10
N ILE A 39 -9.34 4.53 34.89
CA ILE A 39 -8.57 4.63 33.63
C ILE A 39 -7.85 3.32 33.33
N SER A 40 -7.22 2.71 34.34
CA SER A 40 -6.52 1.43 34.18
C SER A 40 -7.45 0.29 33.76
N GLN A 41 -8.66 0.24 34.32
CA GLN A 41 -9.65 -0.79 33.96
C GLN A 41 -10.23 -0.57 32.56
N GLU A 42 -10.58 0.66 32.20
CA GLU A 42 -11.07 0.97 30.85
C GLU A 42 -10.00 0.73 29.79
N LEU A 43 -8.74 1.09 30.09
CA LEU A 43 -7.61 0.82 29.20
C LEU A 43 -7.40 -0.69 29.01
N ALA A 44 -7.45 -1.47 30.08
CA ALA A 44 -7.34 -2.93 29.97
C ALA A 44 -8.47 -3.51 29.12
N GLY A 45 -9.71 -3.06 29.31
CA GLY A 45 -10.84 -3.46 28.50
C GLY A 45 -10.69 -3.09 27.02
N ALA A 46 -10.21 -1.88 26.73
CA ALA A 46 -10.00 -1.41 25.36
C ALA A 46 -8.87 -2.18 24.63
N VAL A 47 -7.86 -2.65 25.37
CA VAL A 47 -6.76 -3.45 24.80
C VAL A 47 -7.18 -4.90 24.56
N ASP A 48 -7.94 -5.50 25.50
CA ASP A 48 -8.30 -6.91 25.44
C ASP A 48 -9.47 -7.22 24.49
N SER A 49 -10.38 -6.26 24.28
CA SER A 49 -11.62 -6.51 23.52
C SER A 49 -11.55 -6.18 22.04
N ASP A 50 -10.44 -5.67 21.50
CA ASP A 50 -10.33 -5.18 20.10
C ASP A 50 -11.47 -4.19 19.76
N SER A 51 -12.06 -3.54 20.80
CA SER A 51 -13.20 -2.63 20.67
C SER A 51 -12.74 -1.21 20.36
N GLU A 52 -13.61 -0.46 19.66
CA GLU A 52 -13.38 0.97 19.39
C GLU A 52 -13.65 1.86 20.62
N GLU A 53 -13.78 1.27 21.80
CA GLU A 53 -14.12 2.00 23.01
C GLU A 53 -12.97 2.94 23.42
N LYS A 54 -13.34 4.18 23.72
CA LYS A 54 -12.42 5.22 24.19
C LYS A 54 -12.43 5.27 25.70
N VAL A 55 -11.26 5.51 26.26
CA VAL A 55 -11.14 5.76 27.71
C VAL A 55 -11.79 7.11 28.04
N MET A 56 -12.83 7.09 28.86
CA MET A 56 -13.57 8.27 29.29
C MET A 56 -13.63 8.37 30.80
N VAL A 57 -13.10 9.46 31.36
CA VAL A 57 -13.16 9.73 32.80
C VAL A 57 -13.78 11.09 33.05
N PHE A 58 -14.81 11.11 33.86
CA PHE A 58 -15.43 12.36 34.33
C PHE A 58 -14.57 12.96 35.47
N THR A 59 -13.83 14.01 35.15
CA THR A 59 -12.93 14.67 36.10
C THR A 59 -12.81 16.15 35.79
N ASP A 60 -12.72 16.97 36.84
CA ASP A 60 -12.41 18.39 36.75
C ASP A 60 -10.88 18.65 36.64
N SER A 61 -10.08 17.61 36.79
CA SER A 61 -8.62 17.70 36.69
C SER A 61 -8.16 17.79 35.25
N ARG A 62 -7.69 18.97 34.83
CA ARG A 62 -7.12 19.20 33.51
C ARG A 62 -6.01 18.22 33.13
N ALA A 63 -5.16 17.87 34.08
CA ALA A 63 -4.08 16.89 33.88
C ALA A 63 -4.62 15.49 33.55
N MET A 64 -5.72 15.07 34.19
CA MET A 64 -6.37 13.79 33.90
C MET A 64 -7.07 13.78 32.54
N GLN A 65 -7.71 14.88 32.17
CA GLN A 65 -8.31 15.05 30.83
C GLN A 65 -7.24 14.95 29.74
N GLU A 66 -6.10 15.61 29.94
CA GLU A 66 -4.96 15.58 29.02
C GLU A 66 -4.39 14.14 28.90
N LEU A 67 -4.24 13.43 30.02
CA LEU A 67 -3.80 12.03 30.03
C LEU A 67 -4.75 11.13 29.23
N CYS A 68 -6.06 11.22 29.46
CA CYS A 68 -7.05 10.46 28.69
C CYS A 68 -7.01 10.80 27.20
N ALA A 69 -6.80 12.07 26.84
CA ALA A 69 -6.67 12.48 25.44
C ALA A 69 -5.42 11.86 24.79
N GLN A 70 -4.29 11.79 25.48
CA GLN A 70 -3.08 11.15 24.96
C GLN A 70 -3.24 9.62 24.84
N ILE A 71 -3.88 8.99 25.82
CA ILE A 71 -4.20 7.56 25.78
C ILE A 71 -5.10 7.26 24.56
N ASN A 72 -6.17 8.03 24.36
CA ASN A 72 -7.07 7.85 23.23
C ASN A 72 -6.37 8.04 21.87
N ARG A 73 -5.43 9.01 21.77
CA ARG A 73 -4.60 9.16 20.57
C ARG A 73 -3.71 7.95 20.32
N LEU A 74 -3.17 7.34 21.37
CA LEU A 74 -2.38 6.11 21.27
C LEU A 74 -3.23 4.93 20.81
N LEU A 75 -4.42 4.77 21.37
CA LEU A 75 -5.38 3.74 20.97
C LEU A 75 -5.81 3.92 19.52
N ASP A 76 -6.17 5.13 19.09
CA ASP A 76 -6.53 5.44 17.69
C ASP A 76 -5.38 5.09 16.71
N ARG A 77 -4.13 5.36 17.08
CA ARG A 77 -2.96 4.99 16.26
C ARG A 77 -2.74 3.48 16.22
N HIS A 78 -2.88 2.82 17.35
CA HIS A 78 -2.75 1.37 17.44
C HIS A 78 -3.80 0.65 16.57
N GLN A 79 -5.05 1.08 16.62
CA GLN A 79 -6.13 0.54 15.81
C GLN A 79 -5.89 0.74 14.32
N ARG A 80 -5.43 1.93 13.90
CA ARG A 80 -5.04 2.18 12.49
C ARG A 80 -3.93 1.24 12.06
N MET A 81 -2.89 1.09 12.88
CA MET A 81 -1.77 0.19 12.59
C MET A 81 -2.21 -1.26 12.46
N LEU A 82 -3.12 -1.74 13.32
CA LEU A 82 -3.70 -3.08 13.22
C LEU A 82 -4.56 -3.24 11.95
N ALA A 83 -5.36 -2.24 11.59
CA ALA A 83 -6.15 -2.26 10.37
C ALA A 83 -5.26 -2.30 9.11
N ASP A 84 -4.18 -1.51 9.09
CA ASP A 84 -3.22 -1.49 7.99
C ASP A 84 -2.45 -2.82 7.91
N TYR A 85 -2.06 -3.38 9.05
CA TYR A 85 -1.42 -4.70 9.11
C TYR A 85 -2.34 -5.81 8.57
N ARG A 86 -3.61 -5.84 9.00
CA ARG A 86 -4.61 -6.80 8.50
C ARG A 86 -4.84 -6.65 6.99
N ARG A 87 -4.93 -5.41 6.48
CA ARG A 87 -5.05 -5.15 5.04
C ARG A 87 -3.83 -5.66 4.28
N SER A 88 -2.63 -5.41 4.80
CA SER A 88 -1.39 -5.90 4.21
C SER A 88 -1.32 -7.42 4.22
N GLU A 89 -1.72 -8.08 5.31
CA GLU A 89 -1.76 -9.54 5.41
C GLU A 89 -2.72 -10.17 4.40
N ILE A 90 -3.95 -9.62 4.29
CA ILE A 90 -4.96 -10.09 3.32
C ILE A 90 -4.44 -9.90 1.89
N SER A 91 -3.84 -8.74 1.59
CA SER A 91 -3.25 -8.44 0.29
C SER A 91 -2.14 -9.42 -0.04
N SER A 92 -1.23 -9.71 0.91
CA SER A 92 -0.15 -10.67 0.71
C SER A 92 -0.66 -12.10 0.49
N LYS A 93 -1.67 -12.55 1.24
CA LYS A 93 -2.30 -13.87 1.04
C LYS A 93 -2.96 -13.98 -0.34
N LYS A 94 -3.70 -12.93 -0.77
CA LYS A 94 -4.33 -12.87 -2.09
C LYS A 94 -3.26 -12.91 -3.19
N MET A 95 -2.18 -12.15 -3.03
CA MET A 95 -1.03 -12.13 -3.94
C MET A 95 -0.42 -13.52 -4.12
N LEU A 96 -0.11 -14.22 -3.03
CA LEU A 96 0.44 -15.59 -3.09
C LEU A 96 -0.50 -16.58 -3.79
N SER A 97 -1.81 -16.46 -3.55
CA SER A 97 -2.83 -17.28 -4.20
C SER A 97 -2.87 -17.05 -5.71
N ASN A 98 -2.89 -15.78 -6.14
CA ASN A 98 -2.94 -15.42 -7.56
C ASN A 98 -1.67 -15.87 -8.30
N ILE A 99 -0.49 -15.63 -7.71
CA ILE A 99 0.79 -16.10 -8.28
C ILE A 99 0.81 -17.62 -8.42
N SER A 100 0.34 -18.33 -7.39
CA SER A 100 0.29 -19.79 -7.43
C SER A 100 -0.62 -20.30 -8.56
N HIS A 101 -1.76 -19.64 -8.79
CA HIS A 101 -2.66 -19.94 -9.89
C HIS A 101 -2.02 -19.64 -11.26
N ASP A 102 -1.40 -18.45 -11.41
CA ASP A 102 -0.81 -17.98 -12.67
C ASP A 102 0.45 -18.77 -13.06
N ILE A 103 1.17 -19.35 -12.09
CA ILE A 103 2.27 -20.29 -12.34
C ILE A 103 1.72 -21.66 -12.68
N LYS A 104 0.69 -22.15 -11.97
CA LYS A 104 0.14 -23.48 -12.17
C LYS A 104 -0.43 -23.68 -13.58
N THR A 105 -1.10 -22.66 -14.13
CA THR A 105 -1.74 -22.72 -15.45
C THR A 105 -0.73 -23.03 -16.58
N PRO A 106 0.32 -22.23 -16.82
CA PRO A 106 1.30 -22.50 -17.86
C PRO A 106 2.10 -23.78 -17.59
N LEU A 107 2.37 -24.11 -16.30
CA LEU A 107 3.06 -25.34 -15.94
C LEU A 107 2.25 -26.59 -16.32
N THR A 108 0.93 -26.57 -16.10
CA THR A 108 0.03 -27.66 -16.52
C THR A 108 0.06 -27.85 -18.04
N VAL A 109 0.09 -26.74 -18.80
CA VAL A 109 0.19 -26.79 -20.27
C VAL A 109 1.54 -27.36 -20.73
N ILE A 110 2.63 -26.96 -20.08
CA ILE A 110 3.98 -27.52 -20.33
C ILE A 110 3.96 -29.04 -20.15
N LEU A 111 3.47 -29.52 -19.00
CA LEU A 111 3.40 -30.95 -18.69
C LEU A 111 2.53 -31.70 -19.72
N GLY A 112 1.41 -31.10 -20.13
CA GLY A 112 0.56 -31.69 -21.18
C GLY A 112 1.26 -31.81 -22.53
N TYR A 113 1.98 -30.79 -22.98
CA TYR A 113 2.75 -30.87 -24.23
C TYR A 113 3.91 -31.87 -24.14
N LEU A 114 4.61 -31.94 -23.02
CA LEU A 114 5.67 -32.95 -22.81
C LEU A 114 5.12 -34.38 -22.83
N GLU A 115 3.93 -34.59 -22.29
CA GLU A 115 3.28 -35.91 -22.36
C GLU A 115 2.90 -36.29 -23.80
N ILE A 116 2.36 -35.35 -24.60
CA ILE A 116 2.06 -35.57 -26.02
C ILE A 116 3.34 -35.87 -26.80
N ILE A 117 4.45 -35.16 -26.56
CA ILE A 117 5.75 -35.39 -27.18
C ILE A 117 6.24 -36.83 -26.85
N ARG A 118 6.09 -37.24 -25.60
CA ARG A 118 6.49 -38.58 -25.15
C ARG A 118 5.69 -39.71 -25.81
N LEU A 119 4.39 -39.52 -26.02
CA LEU A 119 3.51 -40.53 -26.57
C LEU A 119 3.64 -40.68 -28.09
N ASN A 120 3.92 -39.61 -28.83
CA ASN A 120 3.84 -39.62 -30.30
C ASN A 120 5.17 -39.91 -31.01
N GLY A 121 6.30 -39.92 -30.31
CA GLY A 121 7.63 -40.33 -30.81
C GLY A 121 7.98 -39.81 -32.21
N GLY A 122 8.32 -38.54 -32.33
CA GLY A 122 8.71 -37.93 -33.62
C GLY A 122 9.23 -36.48 -33.45
N GLU A 123 9.73 -35.87 -34.54
CA GLU A 123 10.13 -34.49 -34.55
C GLU A 123 8.89 -33.58 -34.33
N GLN A 124 8.74 -33.08 -33.11
CA GLN A 124 7.61 -32.21 -32.71
C GLN A 124 8.13 -30.83 -32.33
N ARG A 125 8.87 -30.23 -33.27
CA ARG A 125 9.51 -28.92 -33.06
C ARG A 125 8.52 -27.86 -32.62
N GLU A 126 7.32 -27.81 -33.23
CA GLU A 126 6.26 -26.88 -32.86
C GLU A 126 5.77 -27.03 -31.41
N LEU A 127 5.72 -28.27 -30.89
CA LEU A 127 5.33 -28.49 -29.48
C LEU A 127 6.45 -28.10 -28.53
N ILE A 128 7.70 -28.30 -28.92
CA ILE A 128 8.88 -27.86 -28.14
C ILE A 128 8.90 -26.34 -28.06
N ASP A 129 8.69 -25.64 -29.17
CA ASP A 129 8.63 -24.16 -29.20
C ASP A 129 7.51 -23.63 -28.30
N LYS A 130 6.35 -24.30 -28.26
CA LYS A 130 5.24 -23.99 -27.35
C LYS A 130 5.61 -24.21 -25.88
N VAL A 131 6.33 -25.27 -25.57
CA VAL A 131 6.83 -25.56 -24.21
C VAL A 131 7.83 -24.47 -23.77
N GLU A 132 8.77 -24.13 -24.65
CA GLU A 132 9.76 -23.09 -24.37
C GLU A 132 9.10 -21.73 -24.12
N ALA A 133 8.15 -21.32 -24.95
CA ALA A 133 7.41 -20.08 -24.77
C ALA A 133 6.66 -20.04 -23.42
N ARG A 134 6.05 -21.16 -23.01
CA ARG A 134 5.35 -21.26 -21.72
C ARG A 134 6.31 -21.29 -20.53
N ALA A 135 7.46 -21.94 -20.66
CA ALA A 135 8.50 -21.96 -19.62
C ALA A 135 9.06 -20.55 -19.40
N LYS A 136 9.30 -19.81 -20.49
CA LYS A 136 9.73 -18.40 -20.42
C LYS A 136 8.70 -17.54 -19.70
N ALA A 137 7.42 -17.67 -20.02
CA ALA A 137 6.35 -16.95 -19.34
C ALA A 137 6.31 -17.21 -17.83
N VAL A 138 6.56 -18.47 -17.39
CA VAL A 138 6.68 -18.81 -15.95
C VAL A 138 7.89 -18.12 -15.33
N SER A 139 9.04 -18.13 -16.03
CA SER A 139 10.25 -17.45 -15.56
C SER A 139 10.03 -15.96 -15.36
N ASP A 140 9.37 -15.31 -16.31
CA ASP A 140 9.04 -13.87 -16.25
C ASP A 140 8.11 -13.56 -15.07
N LEU A 141 7.11 -14.40 -14.80
CA LEU A 141 6.21 -14.26 -13.63
C LEU A 141 6.98 -14.38 -12.30
N VAL A 142 7.88 -15.35 -12.20
CA VAL A 142 8.72 -15.55 -11.01
C VAL A 142 9.61 -14.32 -10.77
N GLU A 143 10.23 -13.79 -11.82
CA GLU A 143 11.07 -12.59 -11.72
C GLU A 143 10.28 -11.35 -11.30
N GLN A 144 9.07 -11.18 -11.86
CA GLN A 144 8.15 -10.11 -11.44
C GLN A 144 7.80 -10.23 -9.95
N PHE A 145 7.55 -11.45 -9.48
CA PHE A 145 7.26 -11.70 -8.07
C PHE A 145 8.45 -11.33 -7.17
N PHE A 146 9.66 -11.77 -7.50
CA PHE A 146 10.85 -11.43 -6.72
C PHE A 146 11.12 -9.92 -6.70
N THR A 147 10.89 -9.24 -7.82
CA THR A 147 11.03 -7.77 -7.88
C THR A 147 10.03 -7.10 -6.97
N LEU A 148 8.77 -7.54 -6.99
CA LEU A 148 7.72 -6.99 -6.13
C LEU A 148 8.04 -7.25 -4.66
N ALA A 149 8.47 -8.46 -4.30
CA ALA A 149 8.85 -8.81 -2.93
C ALA A 149 10.02 -7.96 -2.40
N LYS A 150 11.03 -7.69 -3.22
CA LYS A 150 12.16 -6.78 -2.88
C LYS A 150 11.70 -5.33 -2.69
N LEU A 151 10.80 -4.85 -3.55
CA LEU A 151 10.21 -3.50 -3.41
C LEU A 151 9.43 -3.37 -2.10
N GLU A 152 8.66 -4.41 -1.72
CA GLU A 152 7.88 -4.43 -0.47
C GLU A 152 8.75 -4.50 0.77
N ALA A 153 9.85 -5.24 0.72
CA ALA A 153 10.81 -5.31 1.81
C ALA A 153 11.63 -4.01 2.00
N GLY A 154 11.54 -3.08 1.03
CA GLY A 154 12.41 -1.90 1.02
C GLY A 154 13.88 -2.21 0.71
N ASP A 155 14.15 -3.44 0.24
CA ASP A 155 15.51 -3.92 -0.04
C ASP A 155 16.02 -3.49 -1.43
N MET A 156 15.23 -2.70 -2.16
CA MET A 156 15.58 -2.23 -3.49
C MET A 156 16.01 -0.76 -3.46
N GLU A 157 17.32 -0.51 -3.53
CA GLU A 157 17.84 0.82 -3.78
C GLU A 157 17.67 1.17 -5.25
N ILE A 158 16.73 2.09 -5.54
CA ILE A 158 16.54 2.62 -6.88
C ILE A 158 17.53 3.79 -7.05
N ALA A 159 18.68 3.52 -7.66
CA ALA A 159 19.65 4.55 -7.98
C ALA A 159 19.06 5.52 -9.01
N LEU A 160 18.98 6.79 -8.68
CA LEU A 160 18.55 7.83 -9.60
C LEU A 160 19.77 8.41 -10.32
N SER A 161 19.68 8.56 -11.64
CA SER A 161 20.69 9.17 -12.49
C SER A 161 20.05 10.19 -13.43
N LYS A 162 20.89 11.04 -14.02
CA LYS A 162 20.42 11.92 -15.09
C LYS A 162 20.10 11.10 -16.32
N LEU A 163 18.87 11.15 -16.77
CA LEU A 163 18.31 10.34 -17.85
C LEU A 163 17.75 11.26 -18.94
N GLU A 164 18.05 10.94 -20.21
CA GLU A 164 17.43 11.54 -21.37
C GLU A 164 16.13 10.79 -21.67
N LEU A 165 14.99 11.44 -21.38
CA LEU A 165 13.69 10.79 -21.36
C LEU A 165 13.12 10.58 -22.77
N CYS A 166 13.36 11.52 -23.70
CA CYS A 166 12.86 11.42 -25.06
C CYS A 166 13.45 10.22 -25.79
N GLU A 167 14.77 9.98 -25.63
CA GLU A 167 15.44 8.83 -26.24
C GLU A 167 14.96 7.51 -25.68
N LEU A 168 14.83 7.43 -24.34
CA LEU A 168 14.26 6.24 -23.69
C LEU A 168 12.87 5.91 -24.22
N CYS A 169 11.99 6.92 -24.35
CA CYS A 169 10.65 6.72 -24.89
C CYS A 169 10.68 6.21 -26.34
N ARG A 170 11.54 6.79 -27.19
CA ARG A 170 11.68 6.33 -28.59
C ARG A 170 12.17 4.88 -28.67
N GLU A 171 13.18 4.51 -27.88
CA GLU A 171 13.68 3.13 -27.83
C GLU A 171 12.57 2.16 -27.43
N VAL A 172 11.80 2.47 -26.36
CA VAL A 172 10.71 1.61 -25.91
C VAL A 172 9.63 1.45 -26.97
N VAL A 173 9.26 2.52 -27.69
CA VAL A 173 8.27 2.44 -28.77
C VAL A 173 8.77 1.55 -29.91
N LEU A 174 10.06 1.68 -30.27
CA LEU A 174 10.68 0.86 -31.31
C LEU A 174 10.69 -0.62 -30.94
N ASP A 175 10.86 -1.00 -29.69
CA ASP A 175 10.80 -2.39 -29.23
C ASP A 175 9.45 -3.06 -29.54
N PHE A 176 8.38 -2.28 -29.66
CA PHE A 176 7.03 -2.77 -29.99
C PHE A 176 6.66 -2.64 -31.48
N TYR A 177 7.54 -2.06 -32.31
CA TYR A 177 7.23 -1.74 -33.71
C TYR A 177 6.74 -2.96 -34.52
N GLU A 178 7.42 -4.10 -34.44
CA GLU A 178 7.05 -5.32 -35.16
C GLU A 178 5.67 -5.84 -34.75
N ILE A 179 5.37 -5.79 -33.42
CA ILE A 179 4.09 -6.28 -32.90
C ILE A 179 2.95 -5.35 -33.33
N LEU A 180 3.17 -4.05 -33.27
CA LEU A 180 2.18 -3.04 -33.65
C LEU A 180 1.88 -3.08 -35.15
N SER A 181 2.94 -3.12 -35.97
CA SER A 181 2.81 -3.23 -37.44
C SER A 181 2.15 -4.54 -37.87
N GLY A 182 2.50 -5.66 -37.24
CA GLY A 182 1.94 -6.97 -37.54
C GLY A 182 0.45 -7.13 -37.15
N LYS A 183 -0.08 -6.22 -36.34
CA LYS A 183 -1.50 -6.19 -35.91
C LYS A 183 -2.29 -5.02 -36.44
N ASP A 184 -1.74 -4.28 -37.42
CA ASP A 184 -2.37 -3.10 -38.05
C ASP A 184 -2.84 -2.04 -37.02
N TYR A 185 -1.97 -1.70 -36.05
CA TYR A 185 -2.23 -0.63 -35.09
C TYR A 185 -1.97 0.73 -35.73
N GLU A 186 -2.88 1.69 -35.52
CA GLU A 186 -2.61 3.12 -35.70
C GLU A 186 -1.75 3.59 -34.53
N VAL A 187 -0.53 4.05 -34.80
CA VAL A 187 0.42 4.49 -33.77
C VAL A 187 0.67 5.98 -33.92
N GLU A 188 0.39 6.73 -32.88
CA GLU A 188 0.64 8.17 -32.80
C GLU A 188 1.71 8.44 -31.74
N VAL A 189 2.82 9.07 -32.15
CA VAL A 189 3.97 9.34 -31.25
C VAL A 189 4.33 10.81 -31.35
N GLU A 190 4.11 11.52 -30.26
CA GLU A 190 4.52 12.92 -30.14
C GLU A 190 5.57 13.05 -29.03
N ILE A 191 6.84 12.99 -29.41
CA ILE A 191 7.99 13.16 -28.52
C ILE A 191 8.78 14.37 -29.02
N PRO A 192 9.07 15.37 -28.16
CA PRO A 192 9.84 16.55 -28.56
C PRO A 192 11.19 16.20 -29.17
N GLU A 193 11.61 16.99 -30.17
CA GLU A 193 12.97 16.85 -30.75
C GLU A 193 14.05 17.33 -29.77
N LYS A 194 13.72 18.27 -28.87
CA LYS A 194 14.64 18.75 -27.84
C LYS A 194 14.87 17.66 -26.78
N THR A 195 16.09 17.64 -26.25
CA THR A 195 16.45 16.73 -25.15
C THR A 195 15.77 17.15 -23.85
N VAL A 196 15.08 16.22 -23.22
CA VAL A 196 14.45 16.41 -21.90
C VAL A 196 15.15 15.50 -20.90
N TYR A 197 15.79 16.10 -19.90
CA TYR A 197 16.50 15.38 -18.86
C TYR A 197 15.71 15.35 -17.55
N VAL A 198 15.64 14.16 -16.95
CA VAL A 198 15.03 13.94 -15.63
C VAL A 198 15.99 13.23 -14.70
N GLN A 199 15.76 13.33 -13.39
CA GLN A 199 16.40 12.46 -12.40
C GLN A 199 15.53 11.21 -12.25
N GLY A 200 16.01 10.07 -12.72
CA GLY A 200 15.24 8.83 -12.73
C GLY A 200 16.12 7.60 -12.83
N ASN A 201 15.46 6.44 -12.75
CA ASN A 201 16.09 5.16 -13.05
C ASN A 201 15.56 4.67 -14.40
N GLY A 202 16.45 4.52 -15.40
CA GLY A 202 16.08 4.18 -16.77
C GLY A 202 15.37 2.82 -16.87
N ASP A 203 15.85 1.80 -16.14
CA ASP A 203 15.26 0.47 -16.14
C ASP A 203 13.85 0.47 -15.54
N ALA A 204 13.63 1.24 -14.47
CA ALA A 204 12.33 1.37 -13.86
C ALA A 204 11.33 2.06 -14.79
N ILE A 205 11.72 3.16 -15.46
CA ILE A 205 10.87 3.88 -16.41
C ILE A 205 10.58 3.01 -17.63
N ARG A 206 11.58 2.34 -18.20
CA ARG A 206 11.41 1.36 -19.30
C ARG A 206 10.40 0.29 -18.92
N ARG A 207 10.49 -0.26 -17.71
CA ARG A 207 9.57 -1.28 -17.19
C ARG A 207 8.15 -0.75 -17.06
N ILE A 208 7.97 0.49 -16.59
CA ILE A 208 6.66 1.15 -16.50
C ILE A 208 6.04 1.29 -17.90
N LEU A 209 6.80 1.82 -18.87
CA LEU A 209 6.34 2.01 -20.23
C LEU A 209 5.99 0.68 -20.91
N ASN A 210 6.84 -0.33 -20.77
CA ASN A 210 6.56 -1.68 -21.28
C ASN A 210 5.27 -2.26 -20.71
N ASN A 211 5.00 -2.07 -19.41
CA ASN A 211 3.76 -2.52 -18.80
C ASN A 211 2.54 -1.78 -19.35
N LEU A 212 2.62 -0.45 -19.50
CA LEU A 212 1.52 0.36 -20.03
C LEU A 212 1.23 -0.01 -21.49
N ILE A 213 2.24 -0.09 -22.34
CA ILE A 213 2.07 -0.47 -23.75
C ILE A 213 1.54 -1.90 -23.88
N SER A 214 2.06 -2.85 -23.09
CA SER A 214 1.58 -4.23 -23.08
C SER A 214 0.12 -4.32 -22.62
N ASN A 215 -0.30 -3.50 -21.65
CA ASN A 215 -1.69 -3.41 -21.22
C ASN A 215 -2.59 -2.85 -22.34
N SER A 216 -2.16 -1.80 -23.04
CA SER A 216 -2.88 -1.25 -24.19
C SER A 216 -3.01 -2.27 -25.33
N LEU A 217 -1.97 -3.06 -25.59
CA LEU A 217 -2.03 -4.15 -26.59
C LEU A 217 -2.95 -5.31 -26.18
N ARG A 218 -3.07 -5.58 -24.89
CA ARG A 218 -3.89 -6.67 -24.35
C ARG A 218 -5.36 -6.28 -24.21
N TYR A 219 -5.63 -5.09 -23.66
CA TYR A 219 -6.98 -4.65 -23.28
C TYR A 219 -7.57 -3.61 -24.23
N GLY A 220 -6.70 -2.90 -24.97
CA GLY A 220 -7.06 -1.92 -25.99
C GLY A 220 -7.11 -2.46 -27.42
N SER A 221 -6.97 -3.79 -27.61
CA SER A 221 -6.82 -4.42 -28.91
C SER A 221 -8.00 -4.19 -29.87
N GLU A 222 -9.20 -3.96 -29.35
CA GLU A 222 -10.39 -3.67 -30.17
C GLU A 222 -10.28 -2.32 -30.88
N GLY A 223 -9.65 -1.33 -30.23
CA GLY A 223 -9.48 0.01 -30.78
C GLY A 223 -8.32 0.15 -31.75
N ARG A 224 -7.38 -0.81 -31.79
CA ARG A 224 -6.18 -0.83 -32.66
C ARG A 224 -5.44 0.51 -32.73
N TYR A 225 -5.39 1.22 -31.62
CA TYR A 225 -4.74 2.52 -31.52
C TYR A 225 -3.82 2.54 -30.29
N LEU A 226 -2.63 3.14 -30.48
CA LEU A 226 -1.69 3.42 -29.41
C LEU A 226 -1.14 4.83 -29.58
N GLY A 227 -1.41 5.71 -28.62
CA GLY A 227 -0.84 7.06 -28.55
C GLY A 227 0.22 7.14 -27.47
N ILE A 228 1.37 7.74 -27.76
CA ILE A 228 2.44 8.02 -26.79
C ILE A 228 2.83 9.48 -26.94
N PHE A 229 2.55 10.26 -25.90
CA PHE A 229 2.77 11.70 -25.88
C PHE A 229 3.69 12.08 -24.73
N LEU A 230 4.81 12.75 -25.03
CA LEU A 230 5.70 13.32 -24.03
C LEU A 230 5.62 14.83 -24.07
N HIS A 231 5.20 15.44 -23.00
CA HIS A 231 5.13 16.89 -22.86
C HIS A 231 5.64 17.34 -21.49
N GLU A 232 6.00 18.60 -21.39
CA GLU A 232 6.49 19.18 -20.14
C GLU A 232 5.79 20.51 -19.84
N ASP A 233 5.64 20.80 -18.57
CA ASP A 233 5.30 22.11 -18.06
C ASP A 233 6.49 22.74 -17.29
N GLU A 234 6.27 23.83 -16.57
CA GLU A 234 7.33 24.50 -15.81
C GLU A 234 7.97 23.66 -14.70
N LYS A 235 7.33 22.56 -14.27
CA LYS A 235 7.71 21.79 -13.06
C LYS A 235 7.83 20.31 -13.30
N GLN A 236 7.13 19.76 -14.27
CA GLN A 236 6.95 18.33 -14.44
C GLN A 236 7.03 17.92 -15.91
N VAL A 237 7.41 16.68 -16.13
CA VAL A 237 7.36 16.01 -17.44
C VAL A 237 6.32 14.92 -17.37
N TYR A 238 5.48 14.83 -18.39
CA TYR A 238 4.40 13.88 -18.50
C TYR A 238 4.65 12.94 -19.66
N ILE A 239 4.33 11.68 -19.46
CA ILE A 239 4.28 10.67 -20.52
C ILE A 239 2.87 10.08 -20.49
N ASP A 240 2.10 10.35 -21.53
CA ASP A 240 0.78 9.78 -21.69
C ASP A 240 0.84 8.57 -22.62
N VAL A 241 0.27 7.46 -22.18
CA VAL A 241 0.07 6.26 -22.99
C VAL A 241 -1.44 6.05 -23.12
N THR A 242 -1.95 6.14 -24.34
CA THR A 242 -3.39 6.11 -24.62
C THR A 242 -3.76 4.97 -25.56
N ASP A 243 -4.90 4.34 -25.32
CA ASP A 243 -5.52 3.38 -26.20
C ASP A 243 -7.00 3.75 -26.48
N ARG A 244 -7.61 3.10 -27.46
CA ARG A 244 -9.04 3.24 -27.76
C ARG A 244 -9.79 1.93 -27.46
N GLY A 245 -9.42 1.27 -26.38
CA GLY A 245 -10.08 0.06 -25.90
C GLY A 245 -11.36 0.36 -25.12
N ARG A 246 -11.85 -0.65 -24.42
CA ARG A 246 -13.09 -0.57 -23.60
C ARG A 246 -13.02 0.40 -22.42
N GLY A 247 -11.81 0.91 -22.11
CA GLY A 247 -11.58 1.78 -20.97
C GLY A 247 -11.69 1.07 -19.62
N ILE A 248 -11.65 1.86 -18.54
CA ILE A 248 -11.72 1.41 -17.14
C ILE A 248 -12.99 2.00 -16.53
N GLU A 249 -13.85 1.15 -15.96
CA GLU A 249 -15.05 1.59 -15.24
C GLU A 249 -14.64 2.45 -14.04
N LYS A 250 -15.41 3.52 -13.75
CA LYS A 250 -15.06 4.49 -12.71
C LYS A 250 -14.87 3.87 -11.33
N ASP A 251 -15.66 2.84 -11.03
CA ASP A 251 -15.61 2.15 -9.72
C ASP A 251 -14.30 1.38 -9.53
N PHE A 252 -13.58 1.08 -10.61
CA PHE A 252 -12.29 0.40 -10.56
C PHE A 252 -11.09 1.34 -10.71
N ALA A 253 -11.31 2.59 -11.13
CA ALA A 253 -10.23 3.54 -11.41
C ALA A 253 -9.34 3.82 -10.17
N GLU A 254 -9.91 3.80 -8.97
CA GLU A 254 -9.16 3.97 -7.72
C GLU A 254 -8.33 2.72 -7.34
N HIS A 255 -8.66 1.55 -7.93
CA HIS A 255 -8.06 0.26 -7.60
C HIS A 255 -7.06 -0.26 -8.62
N ILE A 256 -6.88 0.42 -9.77
CA ILE A 256 -5.98 -0.05 -10.85
C ILE A 256 -4.51 -0.14 -10.43
N PHE A 257 -4.13 0.61 -9.39
CA PHE A 257 -2.79 0.57 -8.80
C PHE A 257 -2.70 -0.37 -7.60
N ASP A 258 -3.83 -1.00 -7.20
CA ASP A 258 -3.79 -2.02 -6.17
C ASP A 258 -3.05 -3.25 -6.70
N ARG A 259 -2.27 -3.88 -5.82
CA ARG A 259 -1.43 -5.01 -6.17
C ARG A 259 -2.27 -6.18 -6.69
N LEU A 260 -1.91 -6.68 -7.86
CA LEU A 260 -2.57 -7.83 -8.50
C LEU A 260 -4.08 -7.62 -8.71
N PHE A 261 -4.50 -6.36 -8.83
CA PHE A 261 -5.88 -6.07 -9.20
C PHE A 261 -6.12 -6.47 -10.66
N THR A 262 -7.13 -7.31 -10.88
CA THR A 262 -7.63 -7.63 -12.23
C THR A 262 -9.14 -7.42 -12.25
N MET A 263 -9.66 -6.84 -13.34
CA MET A 263 -11.10 -6.64 -13.49
C MET A 263 -11.86 -7.96 -13.62
N GLU A 264 -11.20 -9.06 -13.98
CA GLU A 264 -11.79 -10.41 -14.05
C GLU A 264 -12.13 -10.97 -12.67
N ASP A 265 -11.28 -10.73 -11.67
CA ASP A 265 -11.52 -11.14 -10.27
C ASP A 265 -12.67 -10.38 -9.60
N SER A 266 -12.96 -9.16 -10.05
CA SER A 266 -14.03 -8.33 -9.49
C SER A 266 -15.42 -8.69 -10.00
N ARG A 267 -15.53 -9.36 -11.17
CA ARG A 267 -16.81 -9.84 -11.73
C ARG A 267 -17.28 -11.17 -11.12
N ASN A 268 -16.41 -11.87 -10.40
CA ASN A 268 -16.72 -13.14 -9.72
C ASN A 268 -17.04 -12.96 -8.23
N ARG A 269 -17.29 -11.74 -7.78
CA ARG A 269 -17.83 -11.38 -6.47
C ARG A 269 -19.22 -10.81 -6.64
#